data_b16e3df3e44ab1427ab3b81252266d18
#
_entry.id   b16e3df3e44ab1427ab3b81252266d18
#
_cell.length_a   1.000
_cell.length_b   1.000
_cell.length_c   1.000
_cell.angle_alpha   90.00
_cell.angle_beta   90.00
_cell.angle_gamma   90.00
#
_symmetry.space_group_name_H-M   'P 1'
#
loop_
_entity.id
_entity.type
_entity.pdbx_description
1 polymer ?
#
loop_
_entity_poly.entity_id
_entity_poly.type
_entity_poly.pdbx_seq_one_letter_code
_entity_poly.pdbx_strand_id
1 'polypeptide(L)'
;NGKTLTANFEHDYDWASMPAKYDGTNDAAFDGVARLMADLGVAVEMQYDKDGSGAYIGNLVTALQKYYGYSKLSHLMAIEDVGAEAWNSRLREEIDANRPVLYAASDPARGGHAFVIDGYKDESFSVNWGWGGYCDGFYQIGALNPESNGKPEGDKYNVGQSAVFGMEPSDGTEKVSGMGFMTNVGRFHILNMNITDVKKGQKVGIFCAPIGNTGDQPFTGEVDVALMNAKGEMRKIVTSSPLTVDDLDPGYYYSSPSFNFVSTVDAEPGDYLAIVAKEKGSSEYIELYDSNFERLRLPATGYKPLTFEVSTKMGDGATFQLAGTRYNSSYNFYNGKPVIGAWYYYYLTVDESISQYFVELNGKLMDDVKLGTTVYPNSFRGIEPVYDLVVTTYRNYQEKELVINLEKAGQLKQTLAKENPDYLVYRNIKVNGEIDKRDFDELASHYFKSIDLSGAKVVAYDGYKADMVPGYAFEGNATLEHFKMPAGVKELGSNAFRLTKLKEIDLPETIKEFGRNTFNACFELKDVYMRHKEAPYWIYWCVFAAKGDITRTLHLYPGSKAKYEAHSNTKNWIVYFDNVVEDLEPTGIHSVTLDKETGNKAIYDLNGRRIQNVPSRGIYIQNGKKISVK
;
A
#
# COMPACT_ATOMS: atom_id res chain seq x y z
N ASN A 1 -22.69 13.26 15.77
CA ASN A 1 -23.45 13.76 16.92
C ASN A 1 -22.61 14.21 18.13
N GLY A 2 -21.28 13.99 18.12
CA GLY A 2 -20.34 14.49 19.12
C GLY A 2 -20.55 13.92 20.55
N LYS A 3 -21.24 12.80 20.69
CA LYS A 3 -21.36 12.12 21.98
C LYS A 3 -20.25 11.10 22.14
N THR A 4 -19.48 11.20 23.21
CA THR A 4 -18.55 10.16 23.64
C THR A 4 -19.36 9.04 24.31
N LEU A 5 -19.16 7.80 23.84
CA LEU A 5 -19.70 6.60 24.48
C LEU A 5 -18.63 6.02 25.39
N THR A 6 -19.06 5.46 26.50
CA THR A 6 -18.19 4.81 27.49
C THR A 6 -18.79 3.47 27.89
N ALA A 7 -17.94 2.49 28.18
CA ALA A 7 -18.32 1.19 28.71
C ALA A 7 -17.53 0.90 30.01
N ASN A 8 -18.12 0.13 30.89
CA ASN A 8 -17.41 -0.47 32.02
C ASN A 8 -17.26 -1.97 31.70
N PHE A 9 -16.03 -2.45 31.60
CA PHE A 9 -15.72 -3.84 31.27
C PHE A 9 -15.55 -4.73 32.51
N GLU A 10 -15.69 -4.18 33.74
CA GLU A 10 -15.59 -4.93 34.99
C GLU A 10 -16.94 -5.59 35.35
N HIS A 11 -17.42 -6.49 34.50
CA HIS A 11 -18.61 -7.28 34.71
C HIS A 11 -18.59 -8.57 33.89
N ASP A 12 -19.36 -9.56 34.34
CA ASP A 12 -19.57 -10.81 33.60
C ASP A 12 -20.75 -10.68 32.63
N TYR A 13 -20.68 -11.42 31.51
CA TYR A 13 -21.78 -11.60 30.57
C TYR A 13 -22.52 -12.89 30.89
N ASP A 14 -23.86 -12.83 30.98
CA ASP A 14 -24.70 -14.02 31.12
C ASP A 14 -24.84 -14.74 29.78
N TRP A 15 -23.78 -15.47 29.40
CA TRP A 15 -23.74 -16.23 28.13
C TRP A 15 -24.87 -17.27 28.05
N ALA A 16 -25.33 -17.82 29.17
CA ALA A 16 -26.38 -18.85 29.22
C ALA A 16 -27.75 -18.31 28.81
N SER A 17 -27.99 -17.01 29.02
CA SER A 17 -29.23 -16.36 28.61
C SER A 17 -29.24 -15.93 27.15
N MET A 18 -28.07 -15.91 26.47
CA MET A 18 -27.95 -15.50 25.08
C MET A 18 -28.33 -16.65 24.15
N PRO A 19 -29.39 -16.54 23.33
CA PRO A 19 -29.77 -17.62 22.42
C PRO A 19 -28.84 -17.69 21.20
N ALA A 20 -28.65 -18.88 20.66
CA ALA A 20 -27.89 -19.08 19.43
C ALA A 20 -28.55 -18.41 18.20
N LYS A 21 -29.84 -18.10 18.30
CA LYS A 21 -30.59 -17.38 17.26
C LYS A 21 -31.66 -16.50 17.90
N TYR A 22 -31.73 -15.25 17.45
CA TYR A 22 -32.75 -14.29 17.85
C TYR A 22 -34.02 -14.46 17.03
N ASP A 23 -35.16 -14.66 17.72
CA ASP A 23 -36.50 -14.73 17.09
C ASP A 23 -37.39 -13.53 17.45
N GLY A 24 -36.85 -12.58 18.24
CA GLY A 24 -37.57 -11.37 18.63
C GLY A 24 -38.58 -11.52 19.77
N THR A 25 -38.60 -12.66 20.48
CA THR A 25 -39.66 -12.98 21.49
C THR A 25 -39.21 -12.92 22.95
N ASN A 26 -37.91 -12.69 23.24
CA ASN A 26 -37.37 -12.71 24.62
C ASN A 26 -36.58 -11.46 24.94
N ASP A 27 -37.19 -10.52 25.67
CA ASP A 27 -36.62 -9.22 26.07
C ASP A 27 -35.34 -9.35 26.93
N ALA A 28 -35.28 -10.32 27.84
CA ALA A 28 -34.12 -10.51 28.72
C ALA A 28 -32.87 -11.00 27.94
N ALA A 29 -33.08 -11.81 26.93
CA ALA A 29 -32.00 -12.24 26.05
C ALA A 29 -31.52 -11.10 25.15
N PHE A 30 -32.37 -10.15 24.78
CA PHE A 30 -32.00 -8.94 24.06
C PHE A 30 -31.05 -8.05 24.86
N ASP A 31 -31.32 -7.85 26.14
CA ASP A 31 -30.50 -6.98 27.00
C ASP A 31 -29.06 -7.49 27.10
N GLY A 32 -28.84 -8.79 27.21
CA GLY A 32 -27.52 -9.41 27.28
C GLY A 32 -26.69 -9.17 26.01
N VAL A 33 -27.29 -9.46 24.85
CA VAL A 33 -26.60 -9.26 23.56
C VAL A 33 -26.42 -7.78 23.23
N ALA A 34 -27.45 -6.95 23.49
CA ALA A 34 -27.35 -5.51 23.25
C ALA A 34 -26.22 -4.88 24.08
N ARG A 35 -26.05 -5.33 25.33
CA ARG A 35 -24.93 -4.90 26.19
C ARG A 35 -23.60 -5.33 25.60
N LEU A 36 -23.43 -6.61 25.23
CA LEU A 36 -22.22 -7.10 24.60
C LEU A 36 -21.86 -6.31 23.33
N MET A 37 -22.83 -6.06 22.47
CA MET A 37 -22.64 -5.27 21.25
C MET A 37 -22.26 -3.82 21.55
N ALA A 38 -22.86 -3.19 22.56
CA ALA A 38 -22.53 -1.82 22.97
C ALA A 38 -21.11 -1.73 23.52
N ASP A 39 -20.73 -2.67 24.38
CA ASP A 39 -19.39 -2.73 24.97
C ASP A 39 -18.32 -3.02 23.91
N LEU A 40 -18.56 -3.97 23.01
CA LEU A 40 -17.68 -4.24 21.88
C LEU A 40 -17.53 -3.02 20.98
N GLY A 41 -18.61 -2.31 20.67
CA GLY A 41 -18.55 -1.10 19.88
C GLY A 41 -17.69 0.00 20.51
N VAL A 42 -17.73 0.15 21.83
CA VAL A 42 -16.83 1.06 22.55
C VAL A 42 -15.39 0.53 22.54
N ALA A 43 -15.20 -0.77 22.78
CA ALA A 43 -13.87 -1.39 22.85
C ALA A 43 -13.10 -1.28 21.53
N VAL A 44 -13.79 -1.41 20.38
CA VAL A 44 -13.18 -1.28 19.05
C VAL A 44 -13.18 0.15 18.51
N GLU A 45 -13.57 1.14 19.33
CA GLU A 45 -13.66 2.56 18.95
C GLU A 45 -14.59 2.79 17.74
N MET A 46 -15.75 2.11 17.73
CA MET A 46 -16.71 2.18 16.64
C MET A 46 -17.18 3.60 16.39
N GLN A 47 -17.04 4.07 15.19
CA GLN A 47 -17.58 5.35 14.75
C GLN A 47 -18.99 5.13 14.21
N TYR A 48 -19.98 5.51 15.00
CA TYR A 48 -21.39 5.35 14.65
C TYR A 48 -21.89 6.52 13.80
N ASP A 49 -22.42 6.22 12.63
CA ASP A 49 -23.08 7.19 11.75
C ASP A 49 -24.40 6.63 11.22
N LYS A 50 -25.30 7.52 10.78
CA LYS A 50 -26.62 7.16 10.22
C LYS A 50 -26.52 6.43 8.89
N ASP A 51 -25.46 6.67 8.13
CA ASP A 51 -25.23 6.10 6.79
C ASP A 51 -24.31 4.86 6.83
N GLY A 52 -23.82 4.48 7.99
CA GLY A 52 -22.99 3.31 8.25
C GLY A 52 -22.05 3.53 9.42
N SER A 53 -21.73 2.45 10.13
CA SER A 53 -20.80 2.48 11.26
C SER A 53 -19.57 1.66 10.91
N GLY A 54 -18.39 2.07 11.40
CA GLY A 54 -17.15 1.39 11.09
C GLY A 54 -16.11 1.51 12.21
N ALA A 55 -15.24 0.50 12.30
CA ALA A 55 -14.05 0.50 13.12
C ALA A 55 -12.89 -0.08 12.32
N TYR A 56 -11.67 0.26 12.73
CA TYR A 56 -10.48 -0.39 12.18
C TYR A 56 -10.35 -1.81 12.77
N ILE A 57 -10.20 -2.83 11.92
CA ILE A 57 -10.17 -4.24 12.37
C ILE A 57 -9.05 -4.51 13.39
N GLY A 58 -7.93 -3.81 13.31
CA GLY A 58 -6.83 -3.91 14.30
C GLY A 58 -7.24 -3.53 15.72
N ASN A 59 -8.22 -2.64 15.87
CA ASN A 59 -8.74 -2.28 17.20
C ASN A 59 -9.36 -3.49 17.91
N LEU A 60 -9.85 -4.49 17.17
CA LEU A 60 -10.40 -5.71 17.77
C LEU A 60 -9.33 -6.50 18.52
N VAL A 61 -8.12 -6.63 17.96
CA VAL A 61 -7.01 -7.33 18.66
C VAL A 61 -6.74 -6.69 20.01
N THR A 62 -6.59 -5.36 20.03
CA THR A 62 -6.40 -4.60 21.28
C THR A 62 -7.57 -4.78 22.24
N ALA A 63 -8.80 -4.71 21.73
CA ALA A 63 -10.01 -4.87 22.54
C ALA A 63 -10.08 -6.26 23.17
N LEU A 64 -9.85 -7.32 22.41
CA LEU A 64 -9.86 -8.71 22.88
C LEU A 64 -8.84 -8.94 23.99
N GLN A 65 -7.61 -8.51 23.78
CA GLN A 65 -6.51 -8.69 24.74
C GLN A 65 -6.71 -7.86 26.01
N LYS A 66 -7.18 -6.62 25.89
CA LYS A 66 -7.26 -5.67 27.00
C LYS A 66 -8.53 -5.81 27.84
N TYR A 67 -9.66 -6.10 27.21
CA TYR A 67 -10.96 -6.04 27.86
C TYR A 67 -11.67 -7.39 27.97
N TYR A 68 -11.31 -8.36 27.13
CA TYR A 68 -12.03 -9.64 27.05
C TYR A 68 -11.19 -10.86 27.45
N GLY A 69 -9.96 -10.67 27.93
CA GLY A 69 -9.12 -11.75 28.45
C GLY A 69 -8.64 -12.74 27.38
N TYR A 70 -8.53 -12.30 26.12
CA TYR A 70 -8.00 -13.12 25.05
C TYR A 70 -6.47 -13.15 25.05
N SER A 71 -5.93 -14.19 24.41
CA SER A 71 -4.50 -14.44 24.29
C SER A 71 -3.75 -13.24 23.67
N LYS A 72 -2.60 -12.93 24.25
CA LYS A 72 -1.65 -11.95 23.71
C LYS A 72 -1.05 -12.37 22.37
N LEU A 73 -1.26 -13.63 21.95
CA LEU A 73 -0.86 -14.15 20.64
C LEU A 73 -1.89 -13.84 19.56
N SER A 74 -3.08 -13.32 19.91
CA SER A 74 -4.05 -12.84 18.91
C SER A 74 -3.44 -11.69 18.12
N HIS A 75 -3.51 -11.74 16.79
CA HIS A 75 -2.87 -10.75 15.92
C HIS A 75 -3.63 -10.56 14.61
N LEU A 76 -3.48 -9.37 14.02
CA LEU A 76 -3.98 -9.05 12.70
C LEU A 76 -2.90 -9.37 11.65
N MET A 77 -3.31 -9.97 10.54
CA MET A 77 -2.44 -10.24 9.39
C MET A 77 -3.15 -9.89 8.09
N ALA A 78 -2.41 -9.50 7.06
CA ALA A 78 -2.93 -9.30 5.71
C ALA A 78 -2.50 -10.46 4.78
N ILE A 79 -3.34 -10.80 3.80
CA ILE A 79 -3.05 -11.88 2.85
C ILE A 79 -1.77 -11.60 2.05
N GLU A 80 -1.50 -10.33 1.77
CA GLU A 80 -0.30 -9.87 1.05
C GLU A 80 0.99 -10.19 1.79
N ASP A 81 0.93 -10.36 3.12
CA ASP A 81 2.11 -10.62 3.96
C ASP A 81 2.63 -12.04 3.79
N VAL A 82 1.76 -13.00 3.48
CA VAL A 82 2.11 -14.42 3.44
C VAL A 82 1.78 -15.10 2.10
N GLY A 83 0.94 -14.50 1.28
CA GLY A 83 0.47 -15.08 0.02
C GLY A 83 -0.67 -16.09 0.19
N ALA A 84 -1.41 -16.34 -0.89
CA ALA A 84 -2.68 -17.07 -0.85
C ALA A 84 -2.58 -18.52 -0.34
N GLU A 85 -1.52 -19.25 -0.64
CA GLU A 85 -1.36 -20.65 -0.22
C GLU A 85 -1.16 -20.75 1.30
N ALA A 86 -0.22 -19.97 1.86
CA ALA A 86 0.02 -19.94 3.29
C ALA A 86 -1.18 -19.35 4.05
N TRP A 87 -1.87 -18.38 3.47
CA TRP A 87 -3.09 -17.81 4.01
C TRP A 87 -4.19 -18.86 4.18
N ASN A 88 -4.49 -19.62 3.12
CA ASN A 88 -5.50 -20.68 3.17
C ASN A 88 -5.14 -21.76 4.19
N SER A 89 -3.85 -22.11 4.31
CA SER A 89 -3.37 -23.06 5.33
C SER A 89 -3.66 -22.55 6.74
N ARG A 90 -3.33 -21.29 7.03
CA ARG A 90 -3.58 -20.66 8.34
C ARG A 90 -5.06 -20.59 8.70
N LEU A 91 -5.91 -20.22 7.74
CA LEU A 91 -7.35 -20.24 7.96
C LEU A 91 -7.87 -21.64 8.35
N ARG A 92 -7.37 -22.69 7.69
CA ARG A 92 -7.73 -24.08 8.04
C ARG A 92 -7.25 -24.46 9.43
N GLU A 93 -6.01 -24.09 9.80
CA GLU A 93 -5.45 -24.33 11.13
C GLU A 93 -6.28 -23.69 12.24
N GLU A 94 -6.79 -22.45 12.03
CA GLU A 94 -7.70 -21.80 12.97
C GLU A 94 -9.01 -22.57 13.12
N ILE A 95 -9.64 -22.95 11.99
CA ILE A 95 -10.90 -23.68 12.00
C ILE A 95 -10.75 -25.06 12.62
N ASP A 96 -9.66 -25.77 12.32
CA ASP A 96 -9.37 -27.09 12.92
C ASP A 96 -9.13 -26.98 14.43
N ALA A 97 -8.64 -25.85 14.90
CA ALA A 97 -8.51 -25.53 16.32
C ALA A 97 -9.81 -24.98 16.96
N ASN A 98 -10.92 -25.01 16.26
CA ASN A 98 -12.23 -24.45 16.66
C ASN A 98 -12.19 -22.94 16.97
N ARG A 99 -11.40 -22.19 16.24
CA ARG A 99 -11.31 -20.72 16.33
C ARG A 99 -11.90 -20.09 15.06
N PRO A 100 -13.15 -19.59 15.10
CA PRO A 100 -13.68 -18.80 13.98
C PRO A 100 -12.82 -17.55 13.76
N VAL A 101 -12.64 -17.19 12.49
CA VAL A 101 -11.74 -16.09 12.11
C VAL A 101 -12.55 -14.87 11.74
N LEU A 102 -12.31 -13.74 12.42
CA LEU A 102 -12.83 -12.46 11.95
C LEU A 102 -12.01 -12.01 10.75
N TYR A 103 -12.69 -11.80 9.65
CA TYR A 103 -12.14 -11.46 8.35
C TYR A 103 -12.64 -10.08 7.92
N ALA A 104 -11.80 -9.32 7.25
CA ALA A 104 -12.17 -8.07 6.63
C ALA A 104 -11.62 -7.99 5.21
N ALA A 105 -12.41 -7.45 4.32
CA ALA A 105 -12.01 -7.17 2.96
C ALA A 105 -12.78 -5.98 2.40
N SER A 106 -12.34 -5.45 1.28
CA SER A 106 -12.95 -4.29 0.64
C SER A 106 -13.48 -4.63 -0.74
N ASP A 107 -14.65 -4.08 -1.03
CA ASP A 107 -15.15 -3.91 -2.38
C ASP A 107 -14.72 -2.52 -2.90
N PRO A 108 -14.06 -2.44 -4.06
CA PRO A 108 -13.57 -1.16 -4.58
C PRO A 108 -14.66 -0.11 -4.83
N ALA A 109 -15.90 -0.54 -5.06
CA ALA A 109 -17.03 0.35 -5.35
C ALA A 109 -17.87 0.68 -4.10
N ARG A 110 -17.87 -0.20 -3.08
CA ARG A 110 -18.80 -0.10 -1.94
C ARG A 110 -18.10 0.04 -0.58
N GLY A 111 -16.80 -0.20 -0.50
CA GLY A 111 -16.02 -0.04 0.72
C GLY A 111 -15.76 -1.34 1.46
N GLY A 112 -15.26 -1.23 2.70
CA GLY A 112 -14.87 -2.38 3.53
C GLY A 112 -16.05 -3.04 4.22
N HIS A 113 -15.92 -4.36 4.45
CA HIS A 113 -16.84 -5.15 5.24
C HIS A 113 -16.07 -6.15 6.10
N ALA A 114 -16.59 -6.41 7.30
CA ALA A 114 -16.05 -7.43 8.21
C ALA A 114 -17.07 -8.56 8.35
N PHE A 115 -16.62 -9.79 8.30
CA PHE A 115 -17.42 -11.01 8.35
C PHE A 115 -16.64 -12.13 9.05
N VAL A 116 -17.27 -13.27 9.26
CA VAL A 116 -16.65 -14.40 9.95
C VAL A 116 -16.45 -15.56 9.00
N ILE A 117 -15.27 -16.17 9.06
CA ILE A 117 -14.99 -17.49 8.48
C ILE A 117 -15.05 -18.51 9.62
N ASP A 118 -15.97 -19.47 9.53
CA ASP A 118 -16.29 -20.41 10.60
C ASP A 118 -16.19 -21.88 10.20
N GLY A 119 -15.78 -22.17 8.97
CA GLY A 119 -15.62 -23.53 8.46
C GLY A 119 -14.94 -23.57 7.10
N TYR A 120 -14.67 -24.78 6.62
CA TYR A 120 -14.23 -24.97 5.23
C TYR A 120 -14.72 -26.32 4.68
N LYS A 121 -14.79 -26.37 3.37
CA LYS A 121 -15.04 -27.60 2.62
C LYS A 121 -14.28 -27.53 1.30
N ASP A 122 -13.48 -28.54 1.02
CA ASP A 122 -12.61 -28.56 -0.15
C ASP A 122 -11.73 -27.30 -0.22
N GLU A 123 -11.76 -26.52 -1.29
CA GLU A 123 -11.03 -25.26 -1.46
C GLU A 123 -11.86 -24.01 -1.08
N SER A 124 -13.05 -24.20 -0.48
CA SER A 124 -13.95 -23.11 -0.13
C SER A 124 -14.12 -22.99 1.37
N PHE A 125 -14.26 -21.76 1.85
CA PHE A 125 -14.47 -21.41 3.25
C PHE A 125 -15.92 -21.03 3.50
N SER A 126 -16.48 -21.45 4.62
CA SER A 126 -17.79 -21.05 5.10
C SER A 126 -17.72 -19.62 5.60
N VAL A 127 -18.51 -18.76 5.01
CA VAL A 127 -18.58 -17.33 5.31
C VAL A 127 -19.92 -16.96 5.89
N ASN A 128 -19.91 -16.38 7.08
CA ASN A 128 -21.05 -15.69 7.68
C ASN A 128 -20.86 -14.18 7.47
N TRP A 129 -21.66 -13.62 6.57
CA TRP A 129 -21.56 -12.20 6.19
C TRP A 129 -22.07 -11.23 7.27
N GLY A 130 -22.71 -11.74 8.34
CA GLY A 130 -23.30 -10.90 9.37
C GLY A 130 -24.65 -10.28 8.98
N TRP A 131 -25.26 -10.75 7.87
CA TRP A 131 -26.51 -10.21 7.35
C TRP A 131 -27.74 -11.09 7.69
N GLY A 132 -27.73 -11.68 8.88
CA GLY A 132 -28.82 -12.52 9.36
C GLY A 132 -29.01 -13.82 8.56
N GLY A 133 -27.94 -14.37 8.03
CA GLY A 133 -27.94 -15.58 7.21
C GLY A 133 -28.12 -15.32 5.71
N TYR A 134 -28.28 -14.06 5.30
CA TYR A 134 -28.36 -13.71 3.89
C TYR A 134 -27.00 -13.82 3.24
N CYS A 135 -26.90 -14.51 2.13
CA CYS A 135 -25.69 -14.84 1.38
C CYS A 135 -24.67 -15.72 2.13
N ASP A 136 -24.95 -16.22 3.32
CA ASP A 136 -24.06 -17.16 3.99
C ASP A 136 -23.85 -18.41 3.14
N GLY A 137 -22.60 -18.87 3.04
CA GLY A 137 -22.26 -19.98 2.16
C GLY A 137 -20.77 -20.25 2.06
N PHE A 138 -20.40 -21.07 1.07
CA PHE A 138 -19.02 -21.45 0.83
C PHE A 138 -18.42 -20.63 -0.32
N TYR A 139 -17.29 -19.97 -0.08
CA TYR A 139 -16.62 -19.08 -1.02
C TYR A 139 -15.11 -19.39 -1.08
N GLN A 140 -14.51 -19.19 -2.24
CA GLN A 140 -13.05 -19.20 -2.36
C GLN A 140 -12.48 -17.82 -1.95
N ILE A 141 -11.32 -17.79 -1.31
CA ILE A 141 -10.70 -16.56 -0.83
C ILE A 141 -10.43 -15.53 -1.95
N GLY A 142 -10.15 -15.96 -3.16
CA GLY A 142 -10.02 -15.09 -4.34
C GLY A 142 -11.33 -14.66 -4.99
N ALA A 143 -12.48 -15.14 -4.49
CA ALA A 143 -13.80 -14.93 -5.06
C ALA A 143 -14.88 -14.77 -3.96
N LEU A 144 -14.63 -13.85 -3.03
CA LEU A 144 -15.55 -13.50 -1.94
C LEU A 144 -16.66 -12.58 -2.46
N ASN A 145 -17.53 -13.17 -3.29
CA ASN A 145 -18.63 -12.47 -3.96
C ASN A 145 -19.97 -13.00 -3.38
N PRO A 146 -20.64 -12.25 -2.50
CA PRO A 146 -21.90 -12.69 -1.89
C PRO A 146 -22.95 -13.07 -2.93
N GLU A 147 -23.58 -14.23 -2.75
CA GLU A 147 -24.61 -14.73 -3.64
C GLU A 147 -25.88 -15.13 -2.86
N SER A 148 -27.05 -14.80 -3.41
CA SER A 148 -28.32 -15.26 -2.91
C SER A 148 -29.06 -16.03 -4.01
N ASN A 149 -29.42 -17.30 -3.73
CA ASN A 149 -30.09 -18.19 -4.69
C ASN A 149 -29.35 -18.31 -6.04
N GLY A 150 -28.00 -18.35 -6.01
CA GLY A 150 -27.15 -18.44 -7.18
C GLY A 150 -27.09 -17.16 -8.03
N LYS A 151 -27.47 -16.00 -7.45
CA LYS A 151 -27.37 -14.70 -8.09
C LYS A 151 -26.40 -13.83 -7.30
N PRO A 152 -25.34 -13.26 -7.93
CA PRO A 152 -24.44 -12.33 -7.29
C PRO A 152 -25.18 -11.07 -6.84
N GLU A 153 -24.90 -10.61 -5.61
CA GLU A 153 -25.42 -9.34 -5.07
C GLU A 153 -24.66 -8.11 -5.60
N GLY A 154 -23.60 -8.35 -6.37
CA GLY A 154 -22.76 -7.30 -6.97
C GLY A 154 -21.62 -6.82 -6.10
N ASP A 155 -21.51 -7.27 -4.85
CA ASP A 155 -20.37 -6.96 -3.97
C ASP A 155 -19.21 -7.93 -4.22
N LYS A 156 -17.97 -7.44 -4.11
CA LYS A 156 -16.75 -8.22 -4.35
C LYS A 156 -15.67 -7.89 -3.33
N TYR A 157 -15.66 -8.61 -2.22
CA TYR A 157 -14.73 -8.37 -1.12
C TYR A 157 -13.38 -9.07 -1.34
N ASN A 158 -12.67 -8.68 -2.41
CA ASN A 158 -11.44 -9.35 -2.84
C ASN A 158 -10.18 -8.49 -2.72
N VAL A 159 -10.27 -7.29 -2.15
CA VAL A 159 -9.15 -6.34 -2.04
C VAL A 159 -8.87 -6.02 -0.57
N GLY A 160 -7.57 -5.88 -0.22
CA GLY A 160 -7.14 -5.52 1.13
C GLY A 160 -7.62 -6.52 2.18
N GLN A 161 -7.50 -7.80 1.86
CA GLN A 161 -7.97 -8.88 2.72
C GLN A 161 -7.09 -9.01 3.96
N SER A 162 -7.70 -8.97 5.13
CA SER A 162 -7.04 -9.13 6.42
C SER A 162 -7.89 -9.96 7.38
N ALA A 163 -7.25 -10.59 8.35
CA ALA A 163 -7.93 -11.44 9.31
C ALA A 163 -7.24 -11.42 10.68
N VAL A 164 -8.00 -11.69 11.73
CA VAL A 164 -7.50 -11.85 13.09
C VAL A 164 -7.31 -13.33 13.39
N PHE A 165 -6.08 -13.72 13.67
CA PHE A 165 -5.67 -15.08 14.00
C PHE A 165 -5.41 -15.23 15.50
N GLY A 166 -5.41 -16.47 16.00
CA GLY A 166 -5.10 -16.79 17.40
C GLY A 166 -6.15 -16.27 18.38
N MET A 167 -7.41 -16.14 17.98
CA MET A 167 -8.49 -15.69 18.86
C MET A 167 -8.92 -16.80 19.81
N GLU A 168 -8.23 -16.93 20.92
CA GLU A 168 -8.58 -17.86 22.01
C GLU A 168 -8.46 -17.17 23.37
N PRO A 169 -9.20 -17.63 24.39
CA PRO A 169 -9.03 -17.13 25.75
C PRO A 169 -7.59 -17.34 26.23
N SER A 170 -7.03 -16.34 26.92
CA SER A 170 -5.72 -16.45 27.55
C SER A 170 -5.75 -17.47 28.66
N ASP A 171 -4.78 -18.37 28.68
CA ASP A 171 -4.52 -19.27 29.82
C ASP A 171 -3.52 -18.65 30.82
N GLY A 172 -3.08 -17.42 30.56
CA GLY A 172 -2.13 -16.68 31.40
C GLY A 172 -0.68 -17.16 31.28
N THR A 173 -0.39 -18.10 30.37
CA THR A 173 0.97 -18.64 30.18
C THR A 173 1.71 -18.00 29.02
N GLU A 174 1.03 -17.22 28.18
CA GLU A 174 1.60 -16.59 27.01
C GLU A 174 2.65 -15.54 27.40
N LYS A 175 3.79 -15.64 26.80
CA LYS A 175 4.91 -14.74 26.99
C LYS A 175 5.19 -13.99 25.70
N VAL A 176 4.77 -12.74 25.69
CA VAL A 176 5.02 -11.83 24.57
C VAL A 176 5.75 -10.62 25.12
N SER A 177 6.85 -10.27 24.47
CA SER A 177 7.61 -9.05 24.79
C SER A 177 6.90 -7.82 24.22
N GLY A 178 7.07 -6.65 24.86
CA GLY A 178 6.78 -5.37 24.21
C GLY A 178 7.71 -5.06 23.05
N MET A 179 8.83 -5.76 22.91
CA MET A 179 9.73 -5.64 21.75
C MET A 179 9.44 -6.73 20.73
N GLY A 180 9.56 -6.38 19.44
CA GLY A 180 9.36 -7.29 18.33
C GLY A 180 10.13 -6.85 17.09
N PHE A 181 10.09 -7.65 16.03
CA PHE A 181 10.60 -7.25 14.74
C PHE A 181 9.55 -6.41 14.01
N MET A 182 9.96 -5.26 13.47
CA MET A 182 9.08 -4.25 12.88
C MET A 182 8.74 -4.48 11.40
N THR A 183 9.13 -5.61 10.83
CA THR A 183 8.90 -5.89 9.42
C THR A 183 8.10 -7.17 9.24
N ASN A 184 7.13 -7.10 8.37
CA ASN A 184 6.38 -8.23 7.83
C ASN A 184 6.99 -8.74 6.51
N VAL A 185 8.09 -8.14 6.04
CA VAL A 185 8.69 -8.47 4.76
C VAL A 185 9.65 -9.64 4.93
N GLY A 186 9.21 -10.79 4.46
CA GLY A 186 10.10 -11.91 4.15
C GLY A 186 10.62 -12.67 5.36
N ARG A 187 10.90 -13.90 5.13
CA ARG A 187 11.26 -14.96 6.08
C ARG A 187 12.65 -14.85 6.70
N PHE A 188 13.41 -13.75 6.46
CA PHE A 188 14.83 -13.67 6.82
C PHE A 188 15.15 -12.37 7.52
N HIS A 189 14.87 -12.36 8.80
CA HIS A 189 15.08 -11.19 9.63
C HIS A 189 16.38 -11.24 10.41
N ILE A 190 16.89 -12.43 10.73
CA ILE A 190 18.24 -12.59 11.28
C ILE A 190 19.17 -12.88 10.12
N LEU A 191 20.03 -11.93 9.82
CA LEU A 191 20.96 -12.00 8.72
C LEU A 191 22.34 -12.29 9.23
N ASN A 192 22.98 -13.25 8.56
CA ASN A 192 24.40 -13.29 8.49
C ASN A 192 25.14 -13.83 9.71
N MET A 193 25.12 -15.12 9.83
CA MET A 193 26.27 -15.82 10.44
C MET A 193 27.28 -16.15 9.33
N ASN A 194 28.48 -15.64 9.45
CA ASN A 194 29.62 -16.02 8.58
C ASN A 194 30.27 -17.36 9.00
N ILE A 195 29.56 -18.16 9.76
CA ILE A 195 29.98 -19.44 10.33
C ILE A 195 28.88 -20.48 10.15
N THR A 196 29.25 -21.72 9.99
CA THR A 196 28.31 -22.85 9.90
C THR A 196 27.85 -23.37 11.26
N ASP A 197 28.71 -23.27 12.26
CA ASP A 197 28.45 -23.75 13.62
C ASP A 197 28.95 -22.74 14.65
N VAL A 198 28.18 -22.51 15.69
CA VAL A 198 28.59 -21.69 16.83
C VAL A 198 29.48 -22.53 17.73
N LYS A 199 30.79 -22.20 17.83
CA LYS A 199 31.76 -22.88 18.64
C LYS A 199 32.36 -21.98 19.70
N LYS A 200 32.72 -22.54 20.84
CA LYS A 200 33.41 -21.83 21.91
C LYS A 200 34.66 -21.13 21.40
N GLY A 201 34.82 -19.89 21.77
CA GLY A 201 35.91 -19.00 21.34
C GLY A 201 35.73 -18.34 19.97
N GLN A 202 34.68 -18.68 19.24
CA GLN A 202 34.40 -18.11 17.92
C GLN A 202 33.73 -16.78 18.03
N LYS A 203 34.17 -15.80 17.19
CA LYS A 203 33.49 -14.53 17.01
C LYS A 203 32.31 -14.70 16.07
N VAL A 204 31.15 -14.27 16.52
CA VAL A 204 29.89 -14.33 15.78
C VAL A 204 29.33 -12.93 15.65
N GLY A 205 28.95 -12.55 14.44
CA GLY A 205 28.22 -11.32 14.15
C GLY A 205 26.84 -11.63 13.59
N ILE A 206 25.80 -11.03 14.14
CA ILE A 206 24.42 -11.17 13.69
C ILE A 206 23.90 -9.80 13.34
N PHE A 207 23.30 -9.67 12.16
CA PHE A 207 22.50 -8.53 11.76
C PHE A 207 21.03 -8.92 11.81
N CYS A 208 20.21 -8.04 12.33
CA CYS A 208 18.79 -8.28 12.45
C CYS A 208 17.98 -7.32 11.57
N ALA A 209 16.76 -7.73 11.27
CA ALA A 209 15.70 -6.84 10.86
C ALA A 209 15.46 -5.74 11.91
N PRO A 210 14.80 -4.65 11.54
CA PRO A 210 14.44 -3.62 12.50
C PRO A 210 13.73 -4.21 13.71
N ILE A 211 14.20 -3.84 14.91
CA ILE A 211 13.62 -4.25 16.20
C ILE A 211 13.08 -3.02 16.88
N GLY A 212 11.83 -3.05 17.31
CA GLY A 212 11.18 -1.92 17.94
C GLY A 212 10.16 -2.29 18.99
N ASN A 213 9.54 -1.27 19.54
CA ASN A 213 8.43 -1.43 20.45
C ASN A 213 7.14 -1.74 19.68
N THR A 214 6.67 -2.97 19.78
CA THR A 214 5.41 -3.47 19.20
C THR A 214 4.28 -3.49 20.21
N GLY A 215 4.56 -3.14 21.48
CA GLY A 215 3.58 -3.03 22.53
C GLY A 215 2.82 -1.69 22.51
N ASP A 216 1.97 -1.48 23.50
CA ASP A 216 1.14 -0.29 23.70
C ASP A 216 1.65 0.67 24.79
N GLN A 217 2.75 0.31 25.46
CA GLN A 217 3.43 1.11 26.49
C GLN A 217 4.90 1.32 26.14
N PRO A 218 5.54 2.41 26.59
CA PRO A 218 6.97 2.59 26.43
C PRO A 218 7.77 1.42 27.01
N PHE A 219 8.76 0.93 26.26
CA PHE A 219 9.60 -0.18 26.69
C PHE A 219 10.94 0.30 27.24
N THR A 220 11.30 -0.20 28.40
CA THR A 220 12.64 -0.06 28.99
C THR A 220 13.19 -1.44 29.32
N GLY A 221 14.42 -1.76 28.88
CA GLY A 221 15.01 -3.05 29.12
C GLY A 221 16.24 -3.34 28.26
N GLU A 222 16.43 -4.61 27.91
CA GLU A 222 17.56 -5.09 27.13
C GLU A 222 17.06 -6.00 26.01
N VAL A 223 17.68 -5.91 24.84
CA VAL A 223 17.51 -6.88 23.74
C VAL A 223 18.84 -7.59 23.52
N ASP A 224 18.80 -8.90 23.39
CA ASP A 224 19.97 -9.76 23.43
C ASP A 224 19.84 -10.95 22.45
N VAL A 225 20.91 -11.72 22.30
CA VAL A 225 20.90 -12.98 21.57
C VAL A 225 21.02 -14.13 22.56
N ALA A 226 20.11 -15.08 22.46
CA ALA A 226 20.11 -16.32 23.24
C ALA A 226 20.45 -17.51 22.38
N LEU A 227 21.23 -18.46 22.93
CA LEU A 227 21.36 -19.82 22.43
C LEU A 227 20.24 -20.63 23.06
N MET A 228 19.36 -21.18 22.22
CA MET A 228 18.22 -22.00 22.59
C MET A 228 18.48 -23.45 22.20
N ASN A 229 17.98 -24.41 22.98
CA ASN A 229 18.02 -25.82 22.59
C ASN A 229 16.85 -26.18 21.64
N ALA A 230 16.87 -27.40 21.12
CA ALA A 230 15.83 -27.90 20.21
C ALA A 230 14.41 -27.92 20.81
N LYS A 231 14.27 -27.83 22.14
CA LYS A 231 12.98 -27.78 22.85
C LYS A 231 12.49 -26.36 23.07
N GLY A 232 13.27 -25.34 22.69
CA GLY A 232 12.94 -23.93 22.96
C GLY A 232 13.34 -23.43 24.34
N GLU A 233 14.16 -24.18 25.08
CA GLU A 233 14.68 -23.77 26.38
C GLU A 233 15.99 -22.98 26.18
N MET A 234 16.11 -21.85 26.88
CA MET A 234 17.31 -21.03 26.81
C MET A 234 18.48 -21.71 27.51
N ARG A 235 19.52 -21.97 26.75
CA ARG A 235 20.78 -22.49 27.30
C ARG A 235 21.66 -21.36 27.86
N LYS A 236 21.70 -20.23 27.15
CA LYS A 236 22.57 -19.10 27.52
C LYS A 236 22.27 -17.83 26.73
N ILE A 237 22.43 -16.69 27.37
CA ILE A 237 22.65 -15.40 26.68
C ILE A 237 24.07 -15.37 26.17
N VAL A 238 24.27 -15.10 24.89
CA VAL A 238 25.58 -15.23 24.22
C VAL A 238 26.27 -13.93 23.92
N THR A 239 25.56 -12.81 23.92
CA THR A 239 26.18 -11.49 23.73
C THR A 239 26.84 -10.98 25.00
N SER A 240 27.88 -10.20 24.84
CA SER A 240 28.58 -9.51 25.95
C SER A 240 28.13 -8.06 26.13
N SER A 241 27.34 -7.55 25.19
CA SER A 241 26.84 -6.18 25.17
C SER A 241 25.43 -6.21 24.57
N PRO A 242 24.40 -6.27 25.41
CA PRO A 242 23.01 -6.19 24.95
C PRO A 242 22.71 -4.81 24.34
N LEU A 243 21.69 -4.75 23.51
CA LEU A 243 21.09 -3.48 23.12
C LEU A 243 20.25 -2.97 24.30
N THR A 244 20.74 -1.93 24.96
CA THR A 244 19.98 -1.27 26.03
C THR A 244 18.92 -0.38 25.41
N VAL A 245 17.68 -0.53 25.86
CA VAL A 245 16.51 0.24 25.45
C VAL A 245 16.02 1.03 26.65
N ASP A 246 15.85 2.34 26.47
CA ASP A 246 15.38 3.23 27.53
C ASP A 246 14.20 4.07 27.01
N ASP A 247 13.04 3.88 27.62
CA ASP A 247 11.79 4.61 27.35
C ASP A 247 11.43 4.70 25.85
N LEU A 248 11.52 3.58 25.14
CA LEU A 248 11.20 3.51 23.70
C LEU A 248 9.67 3.50 23.52
N ASP A 249 9.13 4.55 22.93
CA ASP A 249 7.71 4.67 22.66
C ASP A 249 7.18 3.59 21.68
N PRO A 250 5.88 3.22 21.76
CA PRO A 250 5.23 2.35 20.80
C PRO A 250 5.44 2.78 19.34
N GLY A 251 5.79 1.84 18.48
CA GLY A 251 6.05 2.06 17.05
C GLY A 251 7.45 2.61 16.72
N TYR A 252 8.26 3.03 17.70
CA TYR A 252 9.66 3.41 17.46
C TYR A 252 10.57 2.19 17.42
N TYR A 253 11.66 2.27 16.62
CA TYR A 253 12.51 1.11 16.35
C TYR A 253 13.96 1.47 16.03
N TYR A 254 14.82 0.48 16.19
CA TYR A 254 16.19 0.45 15.73
C TYR A 254 16.25 -0.17 14.34
N SER A 255 16.64 0.58 13.33
CA SER A 255 16.52 0.19 11.91
C SER A 255 17.43 -0.96 11.48
N SER A 256 18.56 -1.16 12.16
CA SER A 256 19.55 -2.17 11.76
C SER A 256 20.41 -2.59 12.96
N PRO A 257 19.80 -3.18 14.00
CA PRO A 257 20.57 -3.63 15.15
C PRO A 257 21.52 -4.77 14.76
N SER A 258 22.72 -4.76 15.34
CA SER A 258 23.72 -5.80 15.16
C SER A 258 24.24 -6.27 16.51
N PHE A 259 24.45 -7.56 16.62
CA PHE A 259 24.98 -8.19 17.82
C PHE A 259 26.28 -8.90 17.50
N ASN A 260 27.33 -8.60 18.25
CA ASN A 260 28.63 -9.23 18.11
C ASN A 260 29.01 -9.88 19.44
N PHE A 261 29.43 -11.14 19.41
CA PHE A 261 29.84 -11.85 20.60
C PHE A 261 30.94 -12.88 20.33
N VAL A 262 31.61 -13.31 21.37
CA VAL A 262 32.48 -14.48 21.34
C VAL A 262 31.76 -15.59 22.09
N SER A 263 31.39 -16.65 21.38
CA SER A 263 30.71 -17.78 22.04
C SER A 263 31.52 -18.39 23.15
N THR A 264 30.87 -18.61 24.28
CA THR A 264 31.50 -19.26 25.44
C THR A 264 31.16 -20.77 25.54
N VAL A 265 30.33 -21.25 24.63
CA VAL A 265 29.85 -22.62 24.55
C VAL A 265 29.88 -23.13 23.12
N ASP A 266 29.89 -24.45 22.94
CA ASP A 266 29.62 -25.10 21.67
C ASP A 266 28.11 -25.27 21.52
N ALA A 267 27.57 -25.00 20.32
CA ALA A 267 26.21 -25.36 19.97
C ALA A 267 26.11 -26.90 19.72
N GLU A 268 25.00 -27.48 20.11
CA GLU A 268 24.64 -28.86 19.86
C GLU A 268 23.67 -28.98 18.67
N PRO A 269 23.58 -30.18 18.04
CA PRO A 269 22.63 -30.39 16.96
C PRO A 269 21.18 -30.01 17.36
N GLY A 270 20.54 -29.17 16.56
CA GLY A 270 19.19 -28.65 16.84
C GLY A 270 19.15 -27.37 17.67
N ASP A 271 20.28 -26.90 18.20
CA ASP A 271 20.34 -25.57 18.82
C ASP A 271 20.12 -24.46 17.78
N TYR A 272 19.52 -23.35 18.23
CA TYR A 272 19.34 -22.17 17.42
C TYR A 272 19.62 -20.89 18.21
N LEU A 273 19.93 -19.82 17.49
CA LEU A 273 20.02 -18.48 18.03
C LEU A 273 18.69 -17.78 17.85
N ALA A 274 18.24 -17.09 18.88
CA ALA A 274 17.04 -16.25 18.89
C ALA A 274 17.36 -14.86 19.44
N ILE A 275 16.62 -13.87 19.00
CA ILE A 275 16.62 -12.54 19.63
C ILE A 275 15.60 -12.59 20.76
N VAL A 276 16.03 -12.13 21.92
CA VAL A 276 15.24 -12.11 23.14
C VAL A 276 15.25 -10.70 23.76
N ALA A 277 14.20 -10.36 24.46
CA ALA A 277 14.17 -9.13 25.25
C ALA A 277 13.84 -9.42 26.71
N LYS A 278 14.37 -8.57 27.59
CA LYS A 278 14.11 -8.59 29.01
C LYS A 278 13.72 -7.18 29.45
N GLU A 279 12.53 -7.06 29.99
CA GLU A 279 12.04 -5.78 30.54
C GLU A 279 12.77 -5.43 31.83
N LYS A 280 12.95 -4.15 32.12
CA LYS A 280 13.58 -3.64 33.33
C LYS A 280 12.82 -4.11 34.56
N GLY A 281 13.56 -4.75 35.47
CA GLY A 281 12.98 -5.35 36.67
C GLY A 281 12.51 -6.79 36.52
N SER A 282 12.45 -7.34 35.30
CA SER A 282 12.22 -8.75 35.03
C SER A 282 13.52 -9.54 35.11
N SER A 283 13.44 -10.80 35.54
CA SER A 283 14.54 -11.77 35.43
C SER A 283 14.43 -12.64 34.15
N GLU A 284 13.35 -12.49 33.41
CA GLU A 284 12.99 -13.35 32.31
C GLU A 284 13.28 -12.71 30.95
N TYR A 285 13.90 -13.47 30.06
CA TYR A 285 14.04 -13.13 28.65
C TYR A 285 12.95 -13.81 27.84
N ILE A 286 12.32 -13.04 26.96
CA ILE A 286 11.23 -13.50 26.09
C ILE A 286 11.71 -13.43 24.64
N GLU A 287 11.55 -14.53 23.90
CA GLU A 287 11.88 -14.61 22.47
C GLU A 287 10.95 -13.66 21.67
N LEU A 288 11.53 -12.88 20.74
CA LEU A 288 10.78 -11.91 19.95
C LEU A 288 10.00 -12.59 18.81
N TYR A 289 8.83 -12.01 18.53
CA TYR A 289 8.03 -12.33 17.36
C TYR A 289 8.22 -11.26 16.27
N ASP A 290 7.98 -11.64 15.03
CA ASP A 290 7.81 -10.69 13.95
C ASP A 290 6.36 -10.16 13.89
N SER A 291 6.07 -9.29 12.92
CA SER A 291 4.73 -8.74 12.72
C SER A 291 3.68 -9.78 12.30
N ASN A 292 4.11 -10.98 11.91
CA ASN A 292 3.23 -12.11 11.59
C ASN A 292 3.13 -13.10 12.76
N PHE A 293 3.61 -12.73 13.94
CA PHE A 293 3.72 -13.58 15.12
C PHE A 293 4.50 -14.89 14.89
N GLU A 294 5.48 -14.84 13.98
CA GLU A 294 6.45 -15.92 13.80
C GLU A 294 7.73 -15.65 14.59
N ARG A 295 8.31 -16.70 15.16
CA ARG A 295 9.60 -16.60 15.83
C ARG A 295 10.72 -16.79 14.83
N LEU A 296 11.64 -15.82 14.81
CA LEU A 296 12.77 -15.84 13.90
C LEU A 296 13.95 -16.56 14.54
N ARG A 297 14.27 -17.74 14.04
CA ARG A 297 15.26 -18.66 14.58
C ARG A 297 16.37 -18.92 13.60
N LEU A 298 17.61 -18.76 14.05
CA LEU A 298 18.80 -18.99 13.25
C LEU A 298 19.49 -20.28 13.72
N PRO A 299 19.57 -21.34 12.91
CA PRO A 299 20.27 -22.56 13.30
C PRO A 299 21.67 -22.26 13.82
N ALA A 300 22.03 -22.77 15.00
CA ALA A 300 23.34 -22.56 15.58
C ALA A 300 24.36 -23.62 15.12
N THR A 301 23.88 -24.65 14.43
CA THR A 301 24.71 -25.69 13.78
C THR A 301 24.23 -25.93 12.35
N GLY A 302 25.15 -26.18 11.45
CA GLY A 302 24.85 -26.46 10.04
C GLY A 302 24.21 -25.29 9.30
N TYR A 303 24.36 -24.09 9.80
CA TYR A 303 23.78 -22.90 9.19
C TYR A 303 24.30 -22.68 7.78
N LYS A 304 23.38 -22.46 6.86
CA LYS A 304 23.67 -22.03 5.49
C LYS A 304 22.79 -20.83 5.17
N PRO A 305 23.39 -19.66 4.93
CA PRO A 305 22.65 -18.51 4.47
C PRO A 305 21.88 -18.85 3.19
N LEU A 306 20.63 -18.41 3.11
CA LEU A 306 19.91 -18.46 1.86
C LEU A 306 20.47 -17.40 0.91
N THR A 307 20.71 -17.80 -0.32
CA THR A 307 21.28 -16.94 -1.35
C THR A 307 20.28 -16.72 -2.46
N PHE A 308 20.41 -15.58 -3.15
CA PHE A 308 19.65 -15.31 -4.35
C PHE A 308 20.54 -15.27 -5.59
N GLU A 309 19.91 -15.30 -6.75
CA GLU A 309 20.57 -15.15 -8.03
C GLU A 309 20.09 -13.87 -8.71
N VAL A 310 20.98 -13.23 -9.45
CA VAL A 310 20.64 -12.10 -10.32
C VAL A 310 20.86 -12.53 -11.75
N SER A 311 19.76 -12.71 -12.47
CA SER A 311 19.77 -12.87 -13.92
C SER A 311 19.87 -11.48 -14.55
N THR A 312 20.74 -11.28 -15.53
CA THR A 312 20.95 -9.97 -16.15
C THR A 312 20.75 -10.02 -17.65
N LYS A 313 19.92 -9.12 -18.18
CA LYS A 313 19.82 -8.83 -19.60
C LYS A 313 20.25 -7.39 -19.84
N MET A 314 21.45 -7.23 -20.37
CA MET A 314 22.07 -5.92 -20.54
C MET A 314 21.89 -5.40 -21.96
N GLY A 315 21.43 -4.16 -22.08
CA GLY A 315 21.44 -3.42 -23.34
C GLY A 315 22.85 -3.07 -23.80
N ASP A 316 22.98 -2.71 -25.06
CA ASP A 316 24.24 -2.29 -25.67
C ASP A 316 24.90 -1.16 -24.87
N GLY A 317 26.18 -1.30 -24.57
CA GLY A 317 26.97 -0.29 -23.86
C GLY A 317 26.66 -0.17 -22.36
N ALA A 318 25.90 -1.11 -21.77
CA ALA A 318 25.64 -1.14 -20.34
C ALA A 318 26.36 -2.32 -19.68
N THR A 319 26.87 -2.10 -18.46
CA THR A 319 27.45 -3.15 -17.60
C THR A 319 26.90 -3.02 -16.19
N PHE A 320 26.73 -4.15 -15.52
CA PHE A 320 26.19 -4.25 -14.18
C PHE A 320 27.19 -4.92 -13.23
N GLN A 321 27.28 -4.39 -12.02
CA GLN A 321 28.02 -4.99 -10.94
C GLN A 321 27.22 -4.92 -9.65
N LEU A 322 27.09 -6.04 -8.95
CA LEU A 322 26.53 -6.10 -7.62
C LEU A 322 27.64 -6.03 -6.57
N ALA A 323 27.49 -5.17 -5.57
CA ALA A 323 28.43 -5.06 -4.46
C ALA A 323 27.70 -5.08 -3.11
N GLY A 324 28.34 -5.64 -2.11
CA GLY A 324 27.86 -5.56 -0.73
C GLY A 324 28.00 -4.14 -0.16
N THR A 325 27.25 -3.84 0.89
CA THR A 325 27.29 -2.53 1.54
C THR A 325 28.66 -2.20 2.13
N ARG A 326 28.95 -0.89 2.23
CA ARG A 326 30.26 -0.32 2.63
C ARG A 326 30.84 -0.83 3.95
N TYR A 327 29.98 -1.33 4.86
CA TYR A 327 30.40 -1.62 6.23
C TYR A 327 30.79 -3.06 6.49
N ASN A 328 30.40 -4.04 5.63
CA ASN A 328 30.76 -5.45 5.80
C ASN A 328 30.50 -6.28 4.53
N SER A 329 31.28 -6.03 3.49
CA SER A 329 31.13 -6.76 2.21
C SER A 329 31.29 -8.30 2.35
N SER A 330 32.03 -8.77 3.35
CA SER A 330 32.23 -10.21 3.61
C SER A 330 30.96 -10.91 4.09
N TYR A 331 29.99 -10.19 4.62
CA TYR A 331 28.73 -10.77 5.13
C TYR A 331 27.59 -10.76 4.10
N ASN A 332 27.79 -10.09 2.99
CA ASN A 332 26.77 -10.01 1.95
C ASN A 332 26.83 -11.20 0.98
N PHE A 333 27.93 -11.93 0.97
CA PHE A 333 28.13 -13.04 0.04
C PHE A 333 28.53 -14.32 0.78
N TYR A 334 27.86 -15.42 0.43
CA TYR A 334 28.18 -16.76 0.89
C TYR A 334 28.56 -17.62 -0.31
N ASN A 335 29.79 -18.16 -0.32
CA ASN A 335 30.34 -18.90 -1.45
C ASN A 335 30.20 -18.16 -2.80
N GLY A 336 30.41 -16.85 -2.79
CA GLY A 336 30.29 -15.99 -3.99
C GLY A 336 28.87 -15.63 -4.41
N LYS A 337 27.84 -16.18 -3.76
CA LYS A 337 26.44 -15.83 -4.02
C LYS A 337 25.93 -14.81 -3.01
N PRO A 338 25.11 -13.84 -3.43
CA PRO A 338 24.54 -12.84 -2.51
C PRO A 338 23.55 -13.48 -1.56
N VAL A 339 23.56 -13.04 -0.30
CA VAL A 339 22.73 -13.58 0.79
C VAL A 339 21.39 -12.88 0.85
N ILE A 340 20.29 -13.64 0.96
CA ILE A 340 18.95 -13.08 1.14
C ILE A 340 18.88 -12.27 2.44
N GLY A 341 18.25 -11.10 2.36
CA GLY A 341 18.00 -10.20 3.47
C GLY A 341 19.06 -9.13 3.67
N ALA A 342 20.26 -9.25 3.08
CA ALA A 342 21.28 -8.22 3.12
C ALA A 342 20.97 -7.05 2.16
N TRP A 343 21.59 -5.90 2.44
CA TRP A 343 21.54 -4.74 1.55
C TRP A 343 22.66 -4.80 0.54
N TYR A 344 22.36 -4.48 -0.74
CA TYR A 344 23.30 -4.47 -1.85
C TYR A 344 23.29 -3.11 -2.53
N TYR A 345 24.47 -2.69 -2.99
CA TYR A 345 24.60 -1.66 -4.01
C TYR A 345 24.72 -2.32 -5.37
N TYR A 346 24.06 -1.76 -6.35
CA TYR A 346 24.38 -2.09 -7.72
C TYR A 346 24.99 -0.88 -8.44
N TYR A 347 25.98 -1.18 -9.26
CA TYR A 347 26.63 -0.21 -10.11
C TYR A 347 26.24 -0.52 -11.54
N LEU A 348 25.64 0.45 -12.21
CA LEU A 348 25.33 0.39 -13.61
C LEU A 348 26.25 1.39 -14.32
N THR A 349 27.10 0.91 -15.22
CA THR A 349 27.92 1.76 -16.07
C THR A 349 27.35 1.75 -17.47
N VAL A 350 27.17 2.90 -18.06
CA VAL A 350 26.57 3.07 -19.39
C VAL A 350 27.53 3.89 -20.26
N ASP A 351 27.72 3.45 -21.51
CA ASP A 351 28.54 4.12 -22.51
C ASP A 351 28.05 5.56 -22.77
N GLU A 352 28.95 6.50 -22.95
CA GLU A 352 28.66 7.93 -23.17
C GLU A 352 27.79 8.20 -24.40
N SER A 353 27.74 7.27 -25.36
CA SER A 353 26.88 7.36 -26.55
C SER A 353 25.41 7.01 -26.29
N ILE A 354 25.08 6.50 -25.10
CA ILE A 354 23.70 6.15 -24.73
C ILE A 354 22.97 7.43 -24.27
N SER A 355 21.90 7.79 -24.94
CA SER A 355 21.11 8.99 -24.63
C SER A 355 20.07 8.74 -23.53
N GLN A 356 19.61 7.50 -23.35
CA GLN A 356 18.67 7.09 -22.31
C GLN A 356 18.82 5.60 -22.03
N TYR A 357 18.61 5.21 -20.78
CA TYR A 357 18.46 3.82 -20.40
C TYR A 357 17.36 3.63 -19.36
N PHE A 358 16.83 2.42 -19.29
CA PHE A 358 15.82 2.02 -18.32
C PHE A 358 16.28 0.75 -17.62
N VAL A 359 15.97 0.68 -16.34
CA VAL A 359 16.29 -0.47 -15.48
C VAL A 359 14.99 -1.07 -14.98
N GLU A 360 14.76 -2.33 -15.28
CA GLU A 360 13.64 -3.11 -14.77
C GLU A 360 14.17 -4.19 -13.83
N LEU A 361 13.55 -4.33 -12.68
CA LEU A 361 13.84 -5.37 -11.71
C LEU A 361 12.58 -6.19 -11.47
N ASN A 362 12.64 -7.49 -11.75
CA ASN A 362 11.48 -8.40 -11.67
C ASN A 362 10.25 -7.85 -12.42
N GLY A 363 10.48 -7.33 -13.63
CA GLY A 363 9.42 -6.76 -14.47
C GLY A 363 8.86 -5.43 -13.99
N LYS A 364 9.47 -4.79 -12.98
CA LYS A 364 9.09 -3.44 -12.55
C LYS A 364 10.14 -2.43 -12.95
N LEU A 365 9.70 -1.35 -13.58
CA LEU A 365 10.57 -0.24 -13.92
C LEU A 365 11.07 0.43 -12.64
N MET A 366 12.39 0.52 -12.50
CA MET A 366 13.05 1.32 -11.48
C MET A 366 13.04 2.80 -11.94
N ASP A 367 13.44 3.73 -11.08
CA ASP A 367 13.41 5.15 -11.43
C ASP A 367 14.13 5.46 -12.74
N ASP A 368 13.61 6.44 -13.50
CA ASP A 368 14.24 6.98 -14.70
C ASP A 368 15.58 7.60 -14.34
N VAL A 369 16.66 6.91 -14.64
CA VAL A 369 18.00 7.44 -14.37
C VAL A 369 18.40 8.34 -15.53
N LYS A 370 18.48 9.65 -15.31
CA LYS A 370 18.98 10.60 -16.31
C LYS A 370 20.50 10.50 -16.45
N LEU A 371 20.96 10.38 -17.68
CA LEU A 371 22.38 10.42 -18.02
C LEU A 371 23.02 11.75 -17.67
N GLY A 372 24.22 11.68 -17.14
CA GLY A 372 25.08 12.85 -16.86
C GLY A 372 25.63 12.95 -15.45
N THR A 373 25.25 12.05 -14.56
CA THR A 373 25.82 11.99 -13.21
C THR A 373 26.49 10.64 -12.99
N THR A 374 27.67 10.66 -12.38
CA THR A 374 28.33 9.47 -11.83
C THR A 374 27.27 8.65 -11.11
N VAL A 375 27.09 7.41 -11.55
CA VAL A 375 26.06 6.52 -11.02
C VAL A 375 26.22 6.41 -9.52
N TYR A 376 25.31 7.04 -8.77
CA TYR A 376 25.22 6.75 -7.35
C TYR A 376 24.74 5.31 -7.22
N PRO A 377 25.36 4.51 -6.34
CA PRO A 377 24.91 3.14 -6.14
C PRO A 377 23.47 3.18 -5.66
N ASN A 378 22.56 2.67 -6.46
CA ASN A 378 21.23 2.36 -5.97
C ASN A 378 21.35 1.15 -5.05
N SER A 379 20.65 1.18 -3.94
CA SER A 379 20.63 0.09 -2.98
C SER A 379 19.30 -0.63 -3.02
N PHE A 380 19.35 -1.93 -2.88
CA PHE A 380 18.16 -2.74 -2.65
C PHE A 380 18.45 -3.82 -1.60
N ARG A 381 17.41 -4.29 -0.97
CA ARG A 381 17.48 -5.42 -0.06
C ARG A 381 17.12 -6.68 -0.82
N GLY A 382 18.00 -7.68 -0.84
CA GLY A 382 17.74 -8.95 -1.48
C GLY A 382 16.78 -9.78 -0.62
N ILE A 383 15.51 -9.87 -0.99
CA ILE A 383 14.46 -10.63 -0.29
C ILE A 383 13.91 -11.79 -1.13
N GLU A 384 14.08 -11.72 -2.44
CA GLU A 384 13.60 -12.73 -3.37
C GLU A 384 14.71 -13.75 -3.70
N PRO A 385 14.36 -15.00 -4.03
CA PRO A 385 15.35 -16.00 -4.41
C PRO A 385 16.00 -15.76 -5.77
N VAL A 386 15.33 -15.02 -6.66
CA VAL A 386 15.82 -14.65 -7.99
C VAL A 386 15.45 -13.21 -8.29
N TYR A 387 16.38 -12.48 -8.86
CA TYR A 387 16.15 -11.14 -9.41
C TYR A 387 16.45 -11.15 -10.89
N ASP A 388 15.46 -10.76 -11.69
CA ASP A 388 15.63 -10.52 -13.13
C ASP A 388 15.86 -9.03 -13.35
N LEU A 389 17.09 -8.67 -13.69
CA LEU A 389 17.50 -7.31 -14.01
C LEU A 389 17.58 -7.15 -15.53
N VAL A 390 16.76 -6.29 -16.07
CA VAL A 390 16.78 -5.92 -17.48
C VAL A 390 17.21 -4.46 -17.62
N VAL A 391 18.25 -4.21 -18.41
CA VAL A 391 18.67 -2.85 -18.75
C VAL A 391 18.47 -2.65 -20.24
N THR A 392 17.60 -1.71 -20.58
CA THR A 392 17.34 -1.32 -21.97
C THR A 392 17.99 0.02 -22.25
N THR A 393 18.75 0.12 -23.34
CA THR A 393 19.55 1.30 -23.70
C THR A 393 19.13 1.84 -25.06
N TYR A 394 19.16 3.17 -25.18
CA TYR A 394 18.86 3.88 -26.43
C TYR A 394 19.95 4.92 -26.73
N ARG A 395 20.47 4.91 -27.96
CA ARG A 395 21.45 5.92 -28.44
C ARG A 395 20.80 7.24 -28.86
N ASN A 396 19.57 7.16 -29.36
CA ASN A 396 18.79 8.32 -29.83
C ASN A 396 17.36 8.20 -29.27
N TYR A 397 17.22 8.27 -27.95
CA TYR A 397 15.91 8.17 -27.30
C TYR A 397 15.04 9.39 -27.61
N GLN A 398 13.80 9.14 -27.99
CA GLN A 398 12.77 10.16 -28.08
C GLN A 398 11.46 9.56 -27.57
N GLU A 399 10.91 10.20 -26.55
CA GLU A 399 9.60 9.83 -26.01
C GLU A 399 8.52 10.12 -27.04
N LYS A 400 7.61 9.17 -27.23
CA LYS A 400 6.52 9.25 -28.22
C LYS A 400 5.17 9.12 -27.53
N GLU A 401 4.14 9.66 -28.20
CA GLU A 401 2.75 9.47 -27.81
C GLU A 401 2.13 8.34 -28.66
N LEU A 402 1.43 7.44 -27.98
CA LEU A 402 0.61 6.40 -28.59
C LEU A 402 -0.85 6.86 -28.60
N VAL A 403 -1.48 6.92 -29.76
CA VAL A 403 -2.90 7.29 -29.87
C VAL A 403 -3.72 6.07 -30.24
N ILE A 404 -4.63 5.67 -29.35
CA ILE A 404 -5.51 4.52 -29.50
C ILE A 404 -6.95 4.99 -29.66
N ASN A 405 -7.65 4.45 -30.64
CA ASN A 405 -9.08 4.68 -30.86
C ASN A 405 -9.80 3.35 -30.66
N LEU A 406 -10.56 3.22 -29.59
CA LEU A 406 -11.31 2.01 -29.26
C LEU A 406 -12.68 2.03 -29.90
N GLU A 407 -13.07 0.94 -30.55
CA GLU A 407 -14.41 0.74 -31.10
C GLU A 407 -15.40 0.32 -30.00
N LYS A 408 -14.92 -0.39 -28.97
CA LYS A 408 -15.70 -0.87 -27.84
C LYS A 408 -14.85 -0.85 -26.56
N ALA A 409 -15.52 -0.62 -25.44
CA ALA A 409 -14.92 -0.73 -24.12
C ALA A 409 -14.36 -2.14 -23.84
N GLY A 410 -13.26 -2.21 -23.09
CA GLY A 410 -12.58 -3.46 -22.72
C GLY A 410 -11.69 -4.05 -23.81
N GLN A 411 -11.41 -3.31 -24.89
CA GLN A 411 -10.58 -3.79 -25.98
C GLN A 411 -9.13 -3.29 -25.94
N LEU A 412 -8.78 -2.43 -24.98
CA LEU A 412 -7.44 -1.83 -24.94
C LEU A 412 -6.33 -2.88 -24.92
N LYS A 413 -6.46 -3.90 -24.09
CA LYS A 413 -5.49 -5.00 -23.99
C LYS A 413 -5.23 -5.67 -25.34
N GLN A 414 -6.28 -6.00 -26.08
CA GLN A 414 -6.15 -6.64 -27.38
C GLN A 414 -5.55 -5.69 -28.41
N THR A 415 -5.92 -4.42 -28.34
CA THR A 415 -5.41 -3.38 -29.26
C THR A 415 -3.91 -3.15 -29.03
N LEU A 416 -3.49 -2.99 -27.76
CA LEU A 416 -2.08 -2.83 -27.41
C LEU A 416 -1.25 -4.07 -27.77
N ALA A 417 -1.78 -5.27 -27.54
CA ALA A 417 -1.11 -6.51 -27.94
C ALA A 417 -0.89 -6.62 -29.46
N LYS A 418 -1.84 -6.11 -30.26
CA LYS A 418 -1.72 -6.06 -31.72
C LYS A 418 -0.71 -5.02 -32.18
N GLU A 419 -0.73 -3.83 -31.60
CA GLU A 419 0.21 -2.74 -31.90
C GLU A 419 1.63 -3.06 -31.40
N ASN A 420 1.74 -3.89 -30.36
CA ASN A 420 2.99 -4.29 -29.70
C ASN A 420 3.99 -3.13 -29.52
N PRO A 421 3.58 -2.03 -28.88
CA PRO A 421 4.42 -0.86 -28.75
C PRO A 421 5.59 -1.11 -27.79
N ASP A 422 6.70 -0.44 -28.04
CA ASP A 422 7.77 -0.33 -27.03
C ASP A 422 7.33 0.66 -25.93
N TYR A 423 6.83 0.15 -24.81
CA TYR A 423 6.32 0.95 -23.69
C TYR A 423 7.37 1.84 -23.02
N LEU A 424 8.64 1.59 -23.24
CA LEU A 424 9.71 2.47 -22.76
C LEU A 424 9.91 3.69 -23.67
N VAL A 425 9.46 3.61 -24.93
CA VAL A 425 9.44 4.71 -25.89
C VAL A 425 8.08 5.39 -25.92
N TYR A 426 6.99 4.63 -25.92
CA TYR A 426 5.62 5.14 -25.90
C TYR A 426 5.12 5.31 -24.46
N ARG A 427 5.72 6.24 -23.74
CA ARG A 427 5.35 6.53 -22.34
C ARG A 427 4.18 7.48 -22.20
N ASN A 428 3.73 8.08 -23.29
CA ASN A 428 2.55 8.92 -23.35
C ASN A 428 1.47 8.20 -24.15
N ILE A 429 0.28 8.03 -23.59
CA ILE A 429 -0.84 7.40 -24.28
C ILE A 429 -2.06 8.31 -24.28
N LYS A 430 -2.73 8.37 -25.43
CA LYS A 430 -4.04 8.96 -25.59
C LYS A 430 -5.04 7.90 -26.03
N VAL A 431 -6.13 7.73 -25.29
CA VAL A 431 -7.19 6.79 -25.61
C VAL A 431 -8.48 7.56 -25.91
N ASN A 432 -9.09 7.23 -27.05
CA ASN A 432 -10.37 7.77 -27.48
C ASN A 432 -11.40 6.64 -27.61
N GLY A 433 -12.69 6.97 -27.50
CA GLY A 433 -13.79 6.03 -27.64
C GLY A 433 -14.39 5.62 -26.28
N GLU A 434 -15.12 4.53 -26.25
CA GLU A 434 -15.67 4.02 -24.99
C GLU A 434 -14.63 3.15 -24.27
N ILE A 435 -14.52 3.34 -22.94
CA ILE A 435 -13.63 2.59 -22.05
C ILE A 435 -14.41 2.10 -20.82
N ASP A 436 -13.95 1.03 -20.19
CA ASP A 436 -14.48 0.55 -18.92
C ASP A 436 -13.36 0.12 -17.95
N LYS A 437 -13.72 -0.49 -16.83
CA LYS A 437 -12.75 -0.93 -15.78
C LYS A 437 -11.59 -1.74 -16.33
N ARG A 438 -11.80 -2.59 -17.32
CA ARG A 438 -10.76 -3.45 -17.91
C ARG A 438 -9.69 -2.63 -18.64
N ASP A 439 -10.10 -1.53 -19.26
CA ASP A 439 -9.17 -0.63 -19.95
C ASP A 439 -8.35 0.19 -18.94
N PHE A 440 -8.94 0.57 -17.80
CA PHE A 440 -8.18 1.19 -16.70
C PHE A 440 -7.14 0.22 -16.12
N ASP A 441 -7.48 -1.06 -15.93
CA ASP A 441 -6.54 -2.08 -15.45
C ASP A 441 -5.36 -2.26 -16.42
N GLU A 442 -5.65 -2.27 -17.71
CA GLU A 442 -4.61 -2.36 -18.73
C GLU A 442 -3.70 -1.13 -18.74
N LEU A 443 -4.27 0.09 -18.63
CA LEU A 443 -3.47 1.32 -18.54
C LEU A 443 -2.56 1.31 -17.31
N ALA A 444 -3.06 0.84 -16.18
CA ALA A 444 -2.30 0.79 -14.93
C ALA A 444 -1.16 -0.24 -14.95
N SER A 445 -1.26 -1.28 -15.79
CA SER A 445 -0.27 -2.36 -15.88
C SER A 445 0.99 -1.97 -16.67
N HIS A 446 0.99 -0.82 -17.34
CA HIS A 446 2.10 -0.33 -18.16
C HIS A 446 2.80 0.89 -17.55
N TYR A 447 3.98 1.21 -18.06
CA TYR A 447 4.83 2.31 -17.57
C TYR A 447 4.49 3.67 -18.19
N PHE A 448 3.20 3.98 -18.39
CA PHE A 448 2.80 5.27 -18.90
C PHE A 448 3.10 6.39 -17.91
N LYS A 449 3.74 7.43 -18.43
CA LYS A 449 4.05 8.66 -17.71
C LYS A 449 2.91 9.68 -17.83
N SER A 450 2.28 9.69 -19.01
CA SER A 450 1.13 10.53 -19.29
C SER A 450 -0.01 9.71 -19.89
N ILE A 451 -1.20 9.82 -19.31
CA ILE A 451 -2.43 9.19 -19.80
C ILE A 451 -3.46 10.27 -20.10
N ASP A 452 -3.83 10.41 -21.37
CA ASP A 452 -4.86 11.34 -21.84
C ASP A 452 -6.14 10.58 -22.20
N LEU A 453 -7.17 10.69 -21.36
CA LEU A 453 -8.49 10.12 -21.59
C LEU A 453 -9.53 11.18 -21.99
N SER A 454 -9.12 12.39 -22.34
CA SER A 454 -10.05 13.48 -22.67
C SER A 454 -10.97 13.18 -23.87
N GLY A 455 -10.56 12.26 -24.74
CA GLY A 455 -11.36 11.74 -25.85
C GLY A 455 -12.10 10.43 -25.54
N ALA A 456 -12.02 9.94 -24.30
CA ALA A 456 -12.66 8.70 -23.88
C ALA A 456 -13.91 8.97 -23.05
N LYS A 457 -14.89 8.06 -23.14
CA LYS A 457 -16.10 8.05 -22.33
C LYS A 457 -16.16 6.75 -21.52
N VAL A 458 -16.31 6.88 -20.22
CA VAL A 458 -16.40 5.70 -19.34
C VAL A 458 -17.82 5.13 -19.38
N VAL A 459 -17.93 3.85 -19.68
CA VAL A 459 -19.18 3.10 -19.63
C VAL A 459 -19.19 2.13 -18.45
N ALA A 460 -20.39 1.74 -18.02
CA ALA A 460 -20.56 0.81 -16.90
C ALA A 460 -20.08 -0.60 -17.28
N TYR A 461 -19.45 -1.28 -16.34
CA TYR A 461 -19.01 -2.66 -16.49
C TYR A 461 -18.93 -3.36 -15.13
N ASP A 462 -19.57 -4.52 -14.99
CA ASP A 462 -19.42 -5.45 -13.87
C ASP A 462 -19.48 -4.78 -12.47
N GLY A 463 -20.54 -4.00 -12.24
CA GLY A 463 -20.76 -3.25 -10.99
C GLY A 463 -20.10 -1.87 -10.92
N TYR A 464 -19.15 -1.55 -11.81
CA TYR A 464 -18.59 -0.21 -11.91
C TYR A 464 -19.53 0.71 -12.69
N LYS A 465 -19.72 1.93 -12.16
CA LYS A 465 -20.61 2.94 -12.75
C LYS A 465 -20.02 3.53 -14.03
N ALA A 466 -20.88 3.99 -14.93
CA ALA A 466 -20.47 4.89 -16.01
C ALA A 466 -20.00 6.24 -15.47
N ASP A 467 -19.22 6.97 -16.26
CA ASP A 467 -18.68 8.30 -15.95
C ASP A 467 -17.85 8.33 -14.62
N MET A 468 -17.24 7.21 -14.24
CA MET A 468 -16.43 7.05 -13.03
C MET A 468 -15.01 6.61 -13.37
N VAL A 469 -14.00 7.24 -12.74
CA VAL A 469 -12.67 6.63 -12.64
C VAL A 469 -12.73 5.59 -11.52
N PRO A 470 -12.45 4.32 -11.79
CA PRO A 470 -12.60 3.25 -10.79
C PRO A 470 -11.75 3.48 -9.54
N GLY A 471 -12.21 2.98 -8.41
CA GLY A 471 -11.40 2.90 -7.21
C GLY A 471 -10.14 2.07 -7.44
N TYR A 472 -9.03 2.48 -6.83
CA TYR A 472 -7.71 1.83 -6.94
C TYR A 472 -7.13 1.77 -8.38
N ALA A 473 -7.72 2.50 -9.34
CA ALA A 473 -7.35 2.40 -10.76
C ALA A 473 -5.84 2.56 -11.00
N PHE A 474 -5.20 3.51 -10.34
CA PHE A 474 -3.76 3.78 -10.50
C PHE A 474 -3.03 3.82 -9.15
N GLU A 475 -3.57 3.19 -8.11
CA GLU A 475 -2.92 3.17 -6.80
C GLU A 475 -1.50 2.61 -6.89
N GLY A 476 -0.54 3.34 -6.33
CA GLY A 476 0.87 2.95 -6.30
C GLY A 476 1.56 2.97 -7.67
N ASN A 477 0.93 3.51 -8.72
CA ASN A 477 1.58 3.64 -10.02
C ASN A 477 2.73 4.66 -9.95
N ALA A 478 3.95 4.16 -9.88
CA ALA A 478 5.16 4.95 -9.67
C ALA A 478 5.66 5.68 -10.93
N THR A 479 4.98 5.57 -12.07
CA THR A 479 5.38 6.20 -13.33
C THR A 479 4.44 7.30 -13.79
N LEU A 480 3.19 7.32 -13.30
CA LEU A 480 2.16 8.25 -13.73
C LEU A 480 2.40 9.67 -13.19
N GLU A 481 2.80 10.59 -14.07
CA GLU A 481 3.07 12.00 -13.77
C GLU A 481 1.94 12.94 -14.24
N HIS A 482 1.26 12.59 -15.32
CA HIS A 482 0.20 13.41 -15.93
C HIS A 482 -1.03 12.58 -16.26
N PHE A 483 -2.19 13.08 -15.90
CA PHE A 483 -3.45 12.42 -16.20
C PHE A 483 -4.51 13.44 -16.65
N LYS A 484 -5.14 13.18 -17.80
CA LYS A 484 -6.29 13.96 -18.26
C LYS A 484 -7.57 13.15 -18.13
N MET A 485 -8.51 13.72 -17.42
CA MET A 485 -9.77 13.07 -17.08
C MET A 485 -10.58 12.65 -18.31
N PRO A 486 -11.32 11.52 -18.24
CA PRO A 486 -12.29 11.13 -19.25
C PRO A 486 -13.37 12.20 -19.46
N ALA A 487 -13.90 12.26 -20.68
CA ALA A 487 -14.99 13.19 -21.00
C ALA A 487 -16.23 12.90 -20.15
N GLY A 488 -16.73 13.93 -19.48
CA GLY A 488 -17.97 13.85 -18.69
C GLY A 488 -17.87 13.05 -17.39
N VAL A 489 -16.65 12.76 -16.89
CA VAL A 489 -16.44 12.09 -15.62
C VAL A 489 -17.18 12.77 -14.48
N LYS A 490 -17.87 11.99 -13.63
CA LYS A 490 -18.69 12.47 -12.51
C LYS A 490 -18.20 12.01 -11.15
N GLU A 491 -17.46 10.91 -11.10
CA GLU A 491 -17.01 10.28 -9.86
C GLU A 491 -15.55 9.84 -9.97
N LEU A 492 -14.78 10.08 -8.91
CA LEU A 492 -13.46 9.50 -8.72
C LEU A 492 -13.53 8.50 -7.58
N GLY A 493 -13.15 7.27 -7.84
CA GLY A 493 -13.20 6.19 -6.85
C GLY A 493 -12.17 6.35 -5.74
N SER A 494 -12.38 5.64 -4.63
CA SER A 494 -11.44 5.63 -3.51
C SER A 494 -10.07 5.13 -3.94
N ASN A 495 -9.00 5.76 -3.43
CA ASN A 495 -7.61 5.43 -3.73
C ASN A 495 -7.23 5.49 -5.23
N ALA A 496 -8.05 6.07 -6.11
CA ALA A 496 -7.85 5.96 -7.56
C ALA A 496 -6.45 6.40 -8.04
N PHE A 497 -5.84 7.39 -7.39
CA PHE A 497 -4.51 7.91 -7.70
C PHE A 497 -3.57 7.92 -6.48
N ARG A 498 -3.93 7.23 -5.42
CA ARG A 498 -3.11 7.19 -4.20
C ARG A 498 -1.70 6.69 -4.50
N LEU A 499 -0.66 7.33 -3.92
CA LEU A 499 0.75 6.97 -4.10
C LEU A 499 1.26 7.05 -5.56
N THR A 500 0.64 7.87 -6.41
CA THR A 500 1.17 8.16 -7.76
C THR A 500 2.20 9.30 -7.74
N LYS A 501 2.92 9.46 -8.86
CA LYS A 501 3.85 10.57 -9.10
C LYS A 501 3.21 11.75 -9.83
N LEU A 502 1.89 11.89 -9.75
CA LEU A 502 1.18 13.02 -10.37
C LEU A 502 1.79 14.34 -9.94
N LYS A 503 2.09 15.21 -10.91
CA LYS A 503 2.62 16.56 -10.71
C LYS A 503 1.54 17.62 -10.69
N GLU A 504 0.50 17.42 -11.48
CA GLU A 504 -0.67 18.28 -11.59
C GLU A 504 -1.92 17.46 -11.87
N ILE A 505 -3.08 18.02 -11.56
CA ILE A 505 -4.37 17.42 -11.93
C ILE A 505 -5.42 18.50 -12.21
N ASP A 506 -6.13 18.36 -13.31
CA ASP A 506 -7.28 19.20 -13.66
C ASP A 506 -8.59 18.47 -13.36
N LEU A 507 -9.37 19.03 -12.44
CA LEU A 507 -10.61 18.46 -11.92
C LEU A 507 -11.81 19.21 -12.50
N PRO A 508 -12.44 18.69 -13.56
CA PRO A 508 -13.55 19.35 -14.24
C PRO A 508 -14.79 19.49 -13.33
N GLU A 509 -15.61 20.51 -13.58
CA GLU A 509 -16.85 20.79 -12.83
C GLU A 509 -17.87 19.64 -12.88
N THR A 510 -17.71 18.70 -13.80
CA THR A 510 -18.57 17.52 -13.91
C THR A 510 -18.39 16.56 -12.75
N ILE A 511 -17.23 16.52 -12.08
CA ILE A 511 -16.97 15.65 -10.95
C ILE A 511 -17.82 16.11 -9.76
N LYS A 512 -18.66 15.21 -9.24
CA LYS A 512 -19.54 15.47 -8.09
C LYS A 512 -19.13 14.70 -6.85
N GLU A 513 -18.45 13.57 -7.02
CA GLU A 513 -18.09 12.66 -5.96
C GLU A 513 -16.58 12.35 -5.98
N PHE A 514 -15.96 12.48 -4.81
CA PHE A 514 -14.56 12.17 -4.58
C PHE A 514 -14.48 11.02 -3.56
N GLY A 515 -13.92 9.90 -3.96
CA GLY A 515 -13.65 8.78 -3.09
C GLY A 515 -12.63 9.12 -2.00
N ARG A 516 -12.57 8.30 -0.96
CA ARG A 516 -11.56 8.47 0.10
C ARG A 516 -10.15 8.28 -0.47
N ASN A 517 -9.19 9.05 0.02
CA ASN A 517 -7.77 8.94 -0.33
C ASN A 517 -7.45 9.08 -1.83
N THR A 518 -8.33 9.63 -2.65
CA THR A 518 -8.17 9.66 -4.13
C THR A 518 -6.78 10.13 -4.56
N PHE A 519 -6.26 11.21 -3.96
CA PHE A 519 -4.92 11.76 -4.20
C PHE A 519 -4.03 11.73 -2.95
N ASN A 520 -4.34 10.85 -2.00
CA ASN A 520 -3.54 10.71 -0.78
C ASN A 520 -2.13 10.23 -1.12
N ALA A 521 -1.12 10.79 -0.45
CA ALA A 521 0.28 10.44 -0.66
C ALA A 521 0.80 10.61 -2.11
N CYS A 522 0.17 11.49 -2.90
CA CYS A 522 0.75 11.99 -4.14
C CYS A 522 1.80 13.05 -3.80
N PHE A 523 3.02 12.59 -3.48
CA PHE A 523 4.08 13.44 -2.89
C PHE A 523 4.66 14.48 -3.86
N GLU A 524 4.44 14.31 -5.17
CA GLU A 524 4.89 15.24 -6.21
C GLU A 524 3.79 16.16 -6.75
N LEU A 525 2.54 16.02 -6.27
CA LEU A 525 1.38 16.79 -6.75
C LEU A 525 1.47 18.25 -6.28
N LYS A 526 1.89 19.13 -7.18
CA LYS A 526 2.08 20.57 -6.95
C LYS A 526 0.84 21.38 -7.23
N ASP A 527 0.19 21.13 -8.37
CA ASP A 527 -0.88 21.99 -8.88
C ASP A 527 -2.19 21.22 -9.03
N VAL A 528 -3.24 21.70 -8.39
CA VAL A 528 -4.59 21.14 -8.46
C VAL A 528 -5.52 22.21 -9.01
N TYR A 529 -6.02 22.00 -10.22
CA TYR A 529 -6.94 22.92 -10.90
C TYR A 529 -8.37 22.49 -10.64
N MET A 530 -9.04 23.11 -9.69
CA MET A 530 -10.40 22.80 -9.29
C MET A 530 -11.40 23.65 -10.09
N ARG A 531 -11.98 23.09 -11.15
CA ARG A 531 -12.89 23.78 -12.08
C ARG A 531 -14.31 24.00 -11.54
N HIS A 532 -14.50 23.89 -10.23
CA HIS A 532 -15.77 24.13 -9.57
C HIS A 532 -15.85 25.59 -9.09
N LYS A 533 -16.90 26.32 -9.49
CA LYS A 533 -17.14 27.71 -9.02
C LYS A 533 -17.58 27.78 -7.57
N GLU A 534 -18.19 26.70 -7.08
CA GLU A 534 -18.56 26.49 -5.68
C GLU A 534 -17.79 25.28 -5.17
N ALA A 535 -17.45 25.27 -3.87
CA ALA A 535 -16.77 24.12 -3.28
C ALA A 535 -17.62 22.85 -3.46
N PRO A 536 -17.05 21.74 -3.94
CA PRO A 536 -17.75 20.47 -4.00
C PRO A 536 -18.30 20.09 -2.62
N TYR A 537 -19.53 19.61 -2.57
CA TYR A 537 -20.25 19.39 -1.30
C TYR A 537 -19.56 18.33 -0.42
N TRP A 538 -19.02 17.27 -1.03
CA TRP A 538 -18.31 16.21 -0.33
C TRP A 538 -16.92 15.99 -0.90
N ILE A 539 -15.90 16.48 -0.18
CA ILE A 539 -14.52 16.03 -0.30
C ILE A 539 -14.10 15.56 1.08
N TYR A 540 -13.73 14.28 1.18
CA TYR A 540 -13.19 13.75 2.44
C TYR A 540 -11.88 14.46 2.79
N TRP A 541 -11.63 14.66 4.08
CA TRP A 541 -10.39 15.28 4.56
C TRP A 541 -9.13 14.56 4.05
N CYS A 542 -9.20 13.24 3.82
CA CYS A 542 -8.06 12.42 3.39
C CYS A 542 -7.80 12.44 1.87
N VAL A 543 -8.63 13.10 1.04
CA VAL A 543 -8.45 13.09 -0.43
C VAL A 543 -7.09 13.62 -0.83
N PHE A 544 -6.61 14.70 -0.23
CA PHE A 544 -5.32 15.32 -0.51
C PHE A 544 -4.31 15.19 0.64
N ALA A 545 -4.57 14.30 1.61
CA ALA A 545 -3.69 14.13 2.77
C ALA A 545 -2.32 13.56 2.41
N ALA A 546 -1.38 13.61 3.36
CA ALA A 546 -0.01 13.13 3.22
C ALA A 546 0.70 13.70 1.97
N LYS A 547 0.85 15.03 1.89
CA LYS A 547 1.68 15.68 0.88
C LYS A 547 3.18 15.53 1.22
N GLY A 548 4.04 15.57 0.19
CA GLY A 548 5.50 15.66 0.38
C GLY A 548 5.99 17.06 0.79
N ASP A 549 7.30 17.23 0.87
CA ASP A 549 7.96 18.52 1.13
C ASP A 549 7.92 19.44 -0.11
N ILE A 550 6.74 19.57 -0.71
CA ILE A 550 6.51 20.41 -1.88
C ILE A 550 5.50 21.50 -1.56
N THR A 551 5.62 22.63 -2.24
CA THR A 551 4.59 23.67 -2.23
C THR A 551 3.44 23.23 -3.13
N ARG A 552 2.27 22.98 -2.53
CA ARG A 552 1.06 22.58 -3.26
C ARG A 552 0.11 23.77 -3.40
N THR A 553 -0.36 24.00 -4.62
CA THR A 553 -1.23 25.13 -4.97
C THR A 553 -2.60 24.64 -5.45
N LEU A 554 -3.65 25.22 -4.90
CA LEU A 554 -5.02 25.05 -5.37
C LEU A 554 -5.38 26.23 -6.27
N HIS A 555 -5.72 25.94 -7.52
CA HIS A 555 -6.12 26.92 -8.52
C HIS A 555 -7.66 26.98 -8.63
N LEU A 556 -8.23 28.15 -8.46
CA LEU A 556 -9.67 28.39 -8.47
C LEU A 556 -10.04 29.48 -9.50
N TYR A 557 -11.33 29.55 -9.84
CA TYR A 557 -11.85 30.67 -10.60
C TYR A 557 -11.86 31.96 -9.78
N PRO A 558 -11.70 33.14 -10.42
CA PRO A 558 -11.84 34.42 -9.76
C PRO A 558 -13.18 34.57 -9.02
N GLY A 559 -13.14 34.98 -7.75
CA GLY A 559 -14.31 35.11 -6.87
C GLY A 559 -14.78 33.79 -6.22
N SER A 560 -14.07 32.68 -6.38
CA SER A 560 -14.42 31.39 -5.78
C SER A 560 -13.79 31.16 -4.40
N LYS A 561 -12.62 31.74 -4.12
CA LYS A 561 -11.87 31.47 -2.88
C LYS A 561 -12.70 31.73 -1.63
N ALA A 562 -13.39 32.87 -1.55
CA ALA A 562 -14.23 33.18 -0.40
C ALA A 562 -15.36 32.16 -0.18
N LYS A 563 -15.92 31.59 -1.26
CA LYS A 563 -16.96 30.56 -1.18
C LYS A 563 -16.40 29.23 -0.68
N TYR A 564 -15.19 28.88 -1.11
CA TYR A 564 -14.48 27.71 -0.61
C TYR A 564 -14.15 27.84 0.89
N GLU A 565 -13.66 29.00 1.31
CA GLU A 565 -13.35 29.27 2.72
C GLU A 565 -14.59 29.28 3.62
N ALA A 566 -15.73 29.72 3.10
CA ALA A 566 -17.00 29.74 3.83
C ALA A 566 -17.66 28.36 3.93
N HIS A 567 -17.33 27.42 3.05
CA HIS A 567 -17.93 26.09 3.04
C HIS A 567 -17.39 25.22 4.19
N SER A 568 -18.28 24.67 5.00
CA SER A 568 -17.93 23.96 6.24
C SER A 568 -16.97 22.78 6.04
N ASN A 569 -17.13 22.04 4.94
CA ASN A 569 -16.31 20.86 4.65
C ASN A 569 -14.92 21.21 4.07
N THR A 570 -14.78 22.35 3.42
CA THR A 570 -13.50 22.75 2.80
C THR A 570 -12.38 22.90 3.82
N LYS A 571 -12.68 23.34 5.03
CA LYS A 571 -11.71 23.50 6.12
C LYS A 571 -10.93 22.23 6.42
N ASN A 572 -11.51 21.07 6.15
CA ASN A 572 -10.91 19.79 6.49
C ASN A 572 -9.84 19.31 5.49
N TRP A 573 -9.90 19.79 4.24
CA TRP A 573 -8.98 19.33 3.20
C TRP A 573 -8.13 20.45 2.57
N ILE A 574 -8.58 21.72 2.62
CA ILE A 574 -7.84 22.87 2.07
C ILE A 574 -6.51 23.11 2.80
N VAL A 575 -6.40 22.63 4.05
CA VAL A 575 -5.18 22.71 4.87
C VAL A 575 -3.99 21.96 4.27
N TYR A 576 -4.21 21.09 3.29
CA TYR A 576 -3.15 20.38 2.56
C TYR A 576 -2.60 21.18 1.37
N PHE A 577 -3.04 22.43 1.19
CA PHE A 577 -2.55 23.36 0.17
C PHE A 577 -1.84 24.53 0.84
N ASP A 578 -0.63 24.84 0.37
CA ASP A 578 0.15 25.98 0.87
C ASP A 578 -0.34 27.28 0.27
N ASN A 579 -0.83 27.23 -0.98
CA ASN A 579 -1.38 28.36 -1.69
C ASN A 579 -2.78 28.06 -2.23
N VAL A 580 -3.66 29.07 -2.15
CA VAL A 580 -4.96 29.06 -2.83
C VAL A 580 -5.04 30.31 -3.68
N VAL A 581 -5.01 30.14 -4.99
CA VAL A 581 -4.95 31.24 -5.97
C VAL A 581 -6.20 31.26 -6.87
N GLU A 582 -6.57 32.44 -7.33
CA GLU A 582 -7.73 32.65 -8.21
C GLU A 582 -7.25 33.06 -9.61
N ASP A 583 -6.70 32.12 -10.32
CA ASP A 583 -6.04 32.33 -11.62
C ASP A 583 -6.59 31.45 -12.74
N LEU A 584 -7.69 30.71 -12.51
CA LEU A 584 -8.34 29.96 -13.56
C LEU A 584 -9.09 30.88 -14.51
N GLU A 585 -8.76 30.83 -15.79
CA GLU A 585 -9.53 31.50 -16.82
C GLU A 585 -10.89 30.80 -17.01
N PRO A 586 -11.99 31.57 -17.09
CA PRO A 586 -13.30 31.00 -17.39
C PRO A 586 -13.31 30.43 -18.82
N THR A 587 -13.25 29.12 -18.91
CA THR A 587 -13.48 28.26 -20.08
C THR A 587 -12.69 28.45 -21.37
N GLY A 588 -12.01 27.38 -21.75
CA GLY A 588 -12.08 26.82 -23.09
C GLY A 588 -10.96 27.10 -24.06
N ILE A 589 -9.81 27.58 -23.62
CA ILE A 589 -8.58 27.42 -24.39
C ILE A 589 -7.43 27.28 -23.38
N HIS A 590 -6.90 26.06 -23.20
CA HIS A 590 -5.60 25.89 -22.53
C HIS A 590 -4.57 26.74 -23.28
N SER A 591 -3.90 27.62 -22.58
CA SER A 591 -2.81 28.41 -23.15
C SER A 591 -1.76 27.43 -23.71
N VAL A 592 -1.64 27.42 -25.02
CA VAL A 592 -0.42 26.90 -25.64
C VAL A 592 0.70 27.74 -25.06
N THR A 593 1.60 27.12 -24.31
CA THR A 593 2.84 27.76 -23.87
C THR A 593 3.63 28.05 -25.14
N LEU A 594 3.47 29.23 -25.67
CA LEU A 594 4.28 29.72 -26.79
C LEU A 594 5.67 30.01 -26.18
N ASP A 595 6.67 29.32 -26.67
CA ASP A 595 8.08 29.69 -26.46
C ASP A 595 8.24 31.20 -26.62
N LYS A 596 8.77 31.85 -25.58
CA LYS A 596 8.92 33.30 -25.52
C LYS A 596 9.98 33.88 -26.48
N GLU A 597 10.47 33.11 -27.43
CA GLU A 597 11.64 33.52 -28.24
C GLU A 597 11.44 33.68 -29.75
N THR A 598 10.23 33.80 -30.25
CA THR A 598 10.11 34.35 -31.63
C THR A 598 8.86 35.24 -31.70
N GLY A 599 9.08 36.50 -31.91
CA GLY A 599 8.03 37.49 -32.16
C GLY A 599 7.20 37.20 -33.42
N ASN A 600 6.44 36.13 -33.38
CA ASN A 600 5.67 35.65 -34.53
C ASN A 600 4.29 36.33 -34.54
N LYS A 601 4.07 37.20 -35.51
CA LYS A 601 2.80 37.89 -35.80
C LYS A 601 1.73 36.95 -36.38
N ALA A 602 1.82 35.65 -36.16
CA ALA A 602 0.86 34.67 -36.69
C ALA A 602 -0.54 34.88 -36.08
N ILE A 603 -1.55 34.86 -36.92
CA ILE A 603 -2.97 34.97 -36.55
C ILE A 603 -3.69 33.65 -36.84
N TYR A 604 -4.62 33.30 -35.98
CA TYR A 604 -5.34 32.03 -36.05
C TYR A 604 -6.84 32.26 -35.93
N ASP A 605 -7.65 31.45 -36.60
CA ASP A 605 -9.09 31.40 -36.39
C ASP A 605 -9.45 30.71 -35.05
N LEU A 606 -10.72 30.70 -34.68
CA LEU A 606 -11.21 30.08 -33.46
C LEU A 606 -11.07 28.55 -33.44
N ASN A 607 -10.78 27.94 -34.59
CA ASN A 607 -10.52 26.51 -34.72
C ASN A 607 -9.00 26.16 -34.69
N GLY A 608 -8.15 27.18 -34.41
CA GLY A 608 -6.70 27.00 -34.35
C GLY A 608 -6.01 26.96 -35.72
N ARG A 609 -6.68 27.24 -36.82
CA ARG A 609 -6.08 27.30 -38.15
C ARG A 609 -5.39 28.63 -38.34
N ARG A 610 -4.14 28.59 -38.81
CA ARG A 610 -3.41 29.82 -39.15
C ARG A 610 -4.07 30.51 -40.34
N ILE A 611 -4.36 31.81 -40.18
CA ILE A 611 -4.89 32.67 -41.23
C ILE A 611 -3.83 33.68 -41.67
N GLN A 612 -3.81 34.00 -42.95
CA GLN A 612 -2.75 34.88 -43.52
C GLN A 612 -3.01 36.35 -43.28
N ASN A 613 -4.28 36.75 -43.18
CA ASN A 613 -4.68 38.15 -43.03
C ASN A 613 -5.66 38.30 -41.87
N VAL A 614 -5.63 39.48 -41.22
CA VAL A 614 -6.63 39.85 -40.22
C VAL A 614 -7.99 39.87 -40.91
N PRO A 615 -9.01 39.15 -40.42
CA PRO A 615 -10.33 39.15 -40.99
C PRO A 615 -10.93 40.57 -40.88
N SER A 616 -11.65 40.97 -41.91
CA SER A 616 -12.32 42.28 -41.94
C SER A 616 -13.47 42.41 -40.92
N ARG A 617 -13.97 41.27 -40.42
CA ARG A 617 -15.02 41.19 -39.40
C ARG A 617 -14.94 39.81 -38.70
N GLY A 618 -15.17 39.78 -37.40
CA GLY A 618 -15.21 38.54 -36.63
C GLY A 618 -14.15 38.46 -35.53
N ILE A 619 -13.78 37.25 -35.14
CA ILE A 619 -12.86 37.02 -34.02
C ILE A 619 -11.67 36.17 -34.50
N TYR A 620 -10.47 36.56 -34.09
CA TYR A 620 -9.24 35.80 -34.32
C TYR A 620 -8.33 35.82 -33.10
N ILE A 621 -7.31 34.97 -33.10
CA ILE A 621 -6.32 34.86 -32.04
C ILE A 621 -4.97 35.35 -32.56
N GLN A 622 -4.34 36.28 -31.85
CA GLN A 622 -3.00 36.75 -32.13
C GLN A 622 -2.24 36.93 -30.81
N ASN A 623 -1.02 36.38 -30.74
CA ASN A 623 -0.20 36.40 -29.51
C ASN A 623 -0.95 35.88 -28.29
N GLY A 624 -1.72 34.80 -28.46
CA GLY A 624 -2.51 34.19 -27.38
C GLY A 624 -3.71 34.99 -26.90
N LYS A 625 -4.01 36.14 -27.55
CA LYS A 625 -5.15 36.99 -27.19
C LYS A 625 -6.26 36.91 -28.25
N LYS A 626 -7.49 36.82 -27.77
CA LYS A 626 -8.70 36.89 -28.61
C LYS A 626 -8.95 38.33 -29.00
N ILE A 627 -8.99 38.61 -30.30
CA ILE A 627 -9.22 39.93 -30.86
C ILE A 627 -10.51 39.89 -31.67
N SER A 628 -11.40 40.87 -31.40
CA SER A 628 -12.67 41.05 -32.13
C SER A 628 -12.54 42.25 -33.08
N VAL A 629 -12.85 42.01 -34.36
CA VAL A 629 -12.98 43.05 -35.36
C VAL A 629 -14.48 43.28 -35.64
N LYS A 630 -14.94 44.49 -35.43
CA LYS A 630 -16.35 44.88 -35.58
C LYS A 630 -16.70 45.17 -37.02
#